data_487910bbb110e20ae84d76149bfd27c1
#
_entry.id   487910bbb110e20ae84d76149bfd27c1
#
_cell.length_a   1.000
_cell.length_b   1.000
_cell.length_c   1.000
_cell.angle_alpha   90.00
_cell.angle_beta   90.00
_cell.angle_gamma   90.00
#
_symmetry.space_group_name_H-M   'P 1'
#
loop_
_entity.id
_entity.type
_entity.pdbx_description
1 polymer ?
#
loop_
_entity_poly.entity_id
_entity_poly.type
_entity_poly.pdbx_seq_one_letter_code
_entity_poly.pdbx_strand_id
1 'polypeptide(L)'
;MACSPEDFPSVSEGGIPIASSYEDAVEILVDQETNQVTFNLNSKGCMPVWIIDGKTYSTVNGLKKIYTKSGDYTVDVKIANTNGISDGTFTKTFHVDNTIIDFTKYITFLSGGTSKEWMVAKDEAGHLGCGETGTDGLGWYSATANEKADMGLYDDIVTFDSEKNYTYNPGEGGTVFVNTGCSAFSEFNPNDGKDFMATVSEQKATYDFDVVGNDLYITFPSQTLFPYIANDAIYQTPRYRVLSMDTKKMELVSDNGEIAWHYTLTCDNTKTFTGFKYNHDCNMWKSAVVAEPAFYYAPGWVQIANPEYT
;
A
#
# COMPACT_ATOMS: atom_id res chain seq x y z
N MET A 1 -51.60 6.75 -12.51
CA MET A 1 -50.28 7.37 -12.84
C MET A 1 -49.36 6.24 -13.16
N ALA A 2 -48.97 6.10 -14.43
CA ALA A 2 -47.96 5.14 -14.82
C ALA A 2 -46.59 5.75 -14.53
N CYS A 3 -45.76 5.07 -13.75
CA CYS A 3 -44.35 5.42 -13.64
C CYS A 3 -43.71 5.25 -15.02
N SER A 4 -43.18 6.33 -15.59
CA SER A 4 -42.27 6.22 -16.71
C SER A 4 -41.07 5.36 -16.28
N PRO A 5 -40.60 4.40 -17.09
CA PRO A 5 -39.32 3.77 -16.79
C PRO A 5 -38.27 4.88 -16.79
N GLU A 6 -37.44 4.90 -15.73
CA GLU A 6 -36.26 5.76 -15.69
C GLU A 6 -35.43 5.42 -16.93
N ASP A 7 -35.17 6.41 -17.78
CA ASP A 7 -34.20 6.27 -18.87
C ASP A 7 -32.82 6.15 -18.24
N PHE A 8 -32.34 4.92 -18.12
CA PHE A 8 -30.93 4.71 -17.83
C PHE A 8 -30.10 5.36 -18.94
N PRO A 9 -29.05 6.11 -18.60
CA PRO A 9 -28.20 6.68 -19.61
C PRO A 9 -27.78 5.58 -20.60
N SER A 10 -27.96 5.82 -21.88
CA SER A 10 -27.58 4.90 -22.94
C SER A 10 -26.13 4.46 -22.74
N VAL A 11 -25.89 3.17 -22.94
CA VAL A 11 -24.53 2.59 -22.98
C VAL A 11 -23.62 3.54 -23.75
N SER A 12 -22.54 4.05 -23.12
CA SER A 12 -21.61 4.97 -23.78
C SER A 12 -21.09 4.32 -25.07
N GLU A 13 -20.82 5.12 -26.11
CA GLU A 13 -20.29 4.62 -27.37
C GLU A 13 -19.10 3.69 -27.11
N GLY A 14 -19.17 2.43 -27.60
CA GLY A 14 -18.13 1.42 -27.43
C GLY A 14 -18.58 0.12 -26.74
N GLY A 15 -19.71 0.12 -26.01
CA GLY A 15 -20.25 -1.10 -25.37
C GLY A 15 -19.35 -1.70 -24.29
N ILE A 16 -19.63 -2.96 -23.94
CA ILE A 16 -18.78 -3.77 -23.06
C ILE A 16 -17.48 -4.11 -23.82
N PRO A 17 -16.30 -4.00 -23.20
CA PRO A 17 -15.03 -4.27 -23.86
C PRO A 17 -14.93 -5.72 -24.34
N ILE A 18 -14.23 -5.94 -25.44
CA ILE A 18 -13.77 -7.26 -25.86
C ILE A 18 -12.32 -7.41 -25.36
N ALA A 19 -12.07 -8.31 -24.41
CA ALA A 19 -10.78 -8.43 -23.75
C ALA A 19 -9.61 -8.54 -24.73
N SER A 20 -9.69 -9.42 -25.74
CA SER A 20 -8.62 -9.65 -26.72
C SER A 20 -8.26 -8.43 -27.57
N SER A 21 -9.15 -7.43 -27.68
CA SER A 21 -8.84 -6.18 -28.40
C SER A 21 -7.84 -5.29 -27.68
N TYR A 22 -7.51 -5.61 -26.43
CA TYR A 22 -6.57 -4.87 -25.57
C TYR A 22 -5.26 -5.62 -25.34
N GLU A 23 -5.06 -6.75 -26.01
CA GLU A 23 -3.85 -7.58 -25.80
C GLU A 23 -2.56 -6.80 -26.04
N ASP A 24 -2.50 -5.96 -27.07
CA ASP A 24 -1.35 -5.11 -27.39
C ASP A 24 -1.20 -3.92 -26.41
N ALA A 25 -2.24 -3.57 -25.71
CA ALA A 25 -2.21 -2.50 -24.70
C ALA A 25 -1.75 -2.99 -23.32
N VAL A 26 -1.70 -4.30 -23.10
CA VAL A 26 -1.19 -4.89 -21.87
C VAL A 26 0.29 -5.13 -21.98
N GLU A 27 1.03 -4.49 -21.07
CA GLU A 27 2.47 -4.62 -20.92
C GLU A 27 2.80 -5.27 -19.57
N ILE A 28 3.70 -6.26 -19.58
CA ILE A 28 4.22 -6.91 -18.38
C ILE A 28 5.71 -6.65 -18.33
N LEU A 29 6.16 -5.95 -17.29
CA LEU A 29 7.56 -5.62 -17.06
C LEU A 29 8.09 -6.49 -15.92
N VAL A 30 9.18 -7.21 -16.15
CA VAL A 30 9.84 -8.04 -15.15
C VAL A 30 11.19 -7.42 -14.81
N ASP A 31 11.36 -7.01 -13.56
CA ASP A 31 12.65 -6.67 -13.01
C ASP A 31 13.35 -7.97 -12.55
N GLN A 32 14.28 -8.46 -13.36
CA GLN A 32 14.99 -9.72 -13.11
C GLN A 32 15.97 -9.66 -11.92
N GLU A 33 16.26 -8.48 -11.39
CA GLU A 33 17.10 -8.36 -10.19
C GLU A 33 16.29 -8.55 -8.89
N THR A 34 15.04 -8.13 -8.90
CA THR A 34 14.13 -8.21 -7.73
C THR A 34 13.02 -9.22 -7.92
N ASN A 35 12.90 -9.83 -9.12
CA ASN A 35 11.76 -10.64 -9.52
C ASN A 35 10.40 -9.93 -9.34
N GLN A 36 10.41 -8.59 -9.33
CA GLN A 36 9.19 -7.81 -9.27
C GLN A 36 8.59 -7.67 -10.68
N VAL A 37 7.36 -8.08 -10.82
CA VAL A 37 6.59 -7.98 -12.06
C VAL A 37 5.59 -6.84 -11.92
N THR A 38 5.56 -5.96 -12.94
CA THR A 38 4.59 -4.87 -13.02
C THR A 38 3.64 -5.12 -14.18
N PHE A 39 2.34 -5.08 -13.91
CA PHE A 39 1.27 -5.32 -14.86
C PHE A 39 0.59 -4.01 -15.22
N ASN A 40 0.72 -3.57 -16.47
CA ASN A 40 0.19 -2.30 -16.97
C ASN A 40 -0.86 -2.51 -18.06
N LEU A 41 -1.90 -1.71 -18.02
CA LEU A 41 -2.83 -1.50 -19.12
C LEU A 41 -2.62 -0.09 -19.68
N ASN A 42 -2.06 0.03 -20.87
CA ASN A 42 -1.79 1.29 -21.56
C ASN A 42 -3.00 1.73 -22.39
N SER A 43 -4.15 1.90 -21.73
CA SER A 43 -5.40 2.34 -22.37
C SER A 43 -6.15 3.33 -21.48
N LYS A 44 -6.83 4.29 -22.12
CA LYS A 44 -7.64 5.29 -21.41
C LYS A 44 -9.10 4.83 -21.33
N GLY A 45 -9.77 5.18 -20.24
CA GLY A 45 -11.20 4.90 -20.04
C GLY A 45 -11.54 3.44 -19.75
N CYS A 46 -10.51 2.62 -19.54
CA CYS A 46 -10.63 1.22 -19.16
C CYS A 46 -9.78 0.89 -17.94
N MET A 47 -10.19 -0.14 -17.22
CA MET A 47 -9.48 -0.69 -16.08
C MET A 47 -9.16 -2.16 -16.35
N PRO A 48 -7.98 -2.65 -15.93
CA PRO A 48 -7.68 -4.07 -15.99
C PRO A 48 -8.40 -4.82 -14.86
N VAL A 49 -8.65 -6.10 -15.08
CA VAL A 49 -8.98 -7.06 -14.05
C VAL A 49 -7.96 -8.20 -14.19
N TRP A 50 -6.98 -8.20 -13.30
CA TRP A 50 -5.91 -9.18 -13.29
C TRP A 50 -6.39 -10.45 -12.59
N ILE A 51 -6.30 -11.58 -13.27
CA ILE A 51 -6.66 -12.89 -12.73
C ILE A 51 -5.39 -13.72 -12.64
N ILE A 52 -5.01 -14.05 -11.42
CA ILE A 52 -3.82 -14.86 -11.12
C ILE A 52 -4.29 -16.11 -10.35
N ASP A 53 -3.82 -17.28 -10.76
CA ASP A 53 -4.22 -18.56 -10.18
C ASP A 53 -5.75 -18.78 -10.14
N GLY A 54 -6.44 -18.29 -11.18
CA GLY A 54 -7.89 -18.44 -11.34
C GLY A 54 -8.75 -17.52 -10.48
N LYS A 55 -8.14 -16.61 -9.72
CA LYS A 55 -8.84 -15.62 -8.89
C LYS A 55 -8.66 -14.22 -9.44
N THR A 56 -9.68 -13.37 -9.29
CA THR A 56 -9.50 -11.92 -9.47
C THR A 56 -8.56 -11.43 -8.39
N TYR A 57 -7.31 -11.21 -8.79
CA TYR A 57 -6.23 -10.83 -7.87
C TYR A 57 -6.29 -9.34 -7.55
N SER A 58 -6.46 -8.51 -8.57
CA SER A 58 -6.49 -7.05 -8.45
C SER A 58 -7.20 -6.40 -9.64
N THR A 59 -7.70 -5.18 -9.46
CA THR A 59 -8.20 -4.30 -10.52
C THR A 59 -7.34 -3.03 -10.67
N VAL A 60 -6.20 -2.97 -9.97
CA VAL A 60 -5.31 -1.82 -9.99
C VAL A 60 -4.44 -1.85 -11.25
N ASN A 61 -4.39 -0.73 -11.97
CA ASN A 61 -3.42 -0.57 -13.06
C ASN A 61 -2.04 -0.26 -12.47
N GLY A 62 -0.99 -0.87 -13.02
CA GLY A 62 0.34 -0.81 -12.44
C GLY A 62 0.51 -1.75 -11.22
N LEU A 63 -0.32 -2.80 -11.14
CA LEU A 63 -0.17 -3.84 -10.11
C LEU A 63 1.27 -4.36 -10.11
N LYS A 64 1.83 -4.51 -8.92
CA LYS A 64 3.15 -5.13 -8.72
C LYS A 64 3.02 -6.41 -7.91
N LYS A 65 3.79 -7.42 -8.28
CA LYS A 65 3.90 -8.68 -7.53
C LYS A 65 5.33 -9.23 -7.65
N ILE A 66 5.88 -9.72 -6.52
CA ILE A 66 7.17 -10.41 -6.50
C ILE A 66 6.93 -11.90 -6.69
N TYR A 67 7.72 -12.52 -7.60
CA TYR A 67 7.75 -13.95 -7.83
C TYR A 67 9.09 -14.51 -7.34
N THR A 68 9.05 -15.37 -6.34
CA THR A 68 10.28 -15.82 -5.65
C THR A 68 11.03 -16.94 -6.37
N LYS A 69 10.40 -17.60 -7.34
CA LYS A 69 11.00 -18.70 -8.08
C LYS A 69 11.13 -18.37 -9.56
N SER A 70 12.21 -18.85 -10.15
CA SER A 70 12.36 -18.83 -11.61
C SER A 70 11.31 -19.70 -12.29
N GLY A 71 10.87 -19.31 -13.47
CA GLY A 71 9.90 -20.06 -14.26
C GLY A 71 9.04 -19.21 -15.17
N ASP A 72 8.19 -19.88 -15.92
CA ASP A 72 7.18 -19.26 -16.78
C ASP A 72 5.87 -19.11 -16.02
N TYR A 73 5.29 -17.93 -16.10
CA TYR A 73 4.05 -17.56 -15.44
C TYR A 73 3.04 -17.00 -16.41
N THR A 74 1.78 -17.07 -16.03
CA THR A 74 0.67 -16.53 -16.80
C THR A 74 -0.19 -15.60 -15.95
N VAL A 75 -0.83 -14.64 -16.61
CA VAL A 75 -1.90 -13.83 -16.06
C VAL A 75 -3.03 -13.77 -17.07
N ASP A 76 -4.24 -14.05 -16.60
CA ASP A 76 -5.45 -13.82 -17.40
C ASP A 76 -5.96 -12.42 -17.15
N VAL A 77 -6.42 -11.76 -18.21
CA VAL A 77 -6.83 -10.36 -18.16
C VAL A 77 -8.26 -10.19 -18.68
N LYS A 78 -9.09 -9.54 -17.87
CA LYS A 78 -10.34 -8.92 -18.32
C LYS A 78 -10.19 -7.42 -18.37
N ILE A 79 -11.02 -6.78 -19.14
CA ILE A 79 -11.07 -5.32 -19.28
C ILE A 79 -12.44 -4.84 -18.80
N ALA A 80 -12.44 -3.82 -17.97
CA ALA A 80 -13.64 -3.14 -17.49
C ALA A 80 -13.69 -1.70 -18.00
N ASN A 81 -14.87 -1.20 -18.28
CA ASN A 81 -15.16 0.20 -18.55
C ASN A 81 -16.48 0.60 -17.87
N THR A 82 -16.98 1.81 -18.14
CA THR A 82 -18.26 2.29 -17.59
C THR A 82 -19.47 1.46 -18.01
N ASN A 83 -19.36 0.63 -19.05
CA ASN A 83 -20.45 -0.21 -19.56
C ASN A 83 -20.44 -1.63 -19.00
N GLY A 84 -19.33 -2.06 -18.38
CA GLY A 84 -19.21 -3.37 -17.77
C GLY A 84 -17.82 -4.00 -17.92
N ILE A 85 -17.75 -5.28 -17.54
CA ILE A 85 -16.54 -6.10 -17.59
C ILE A 85 -16.67 -7.07 -18.77
N SER A 86 -15.60 -7.30 -19.53
CA SER A 86 -15.55 -8.22 -20.65
C SER A 86 -15.99 -9.64 -20.24
N ASP A 87 -16.75 -10.32 -21.10
CA ASP A 87 -17.12 -11.72 -20.89
C ASP A 87 -15.94 -12.67 -21.05
N GLY A 88 -15.05 -12.38 -21.99
CA GLY A 88 -13.85 -13.15 -22.28
C GLY A 88 -12.63 -12.65 -21.52
N THR A 89 -11.60 -13.46 -21.53
CA THR A 89 -10.24 -13.14 -21.07
C THR A 89 -9.25 -13.33 -22.22
N PHE A 90 -8.06 -12.76 -22.08
CA PHE A 90 -6.87 -13.22 -22.80
C PHE A 90 -5.75 -13.46 -21.79
N THR A 91 -4.78 -14.27 -22.17
CA THR A 91 -3.67 -14.68 -21.31
C THR A 91 -2.37 -14.07 -21.79
N LYS A 92 -1.61 -13.46 -20.89
CA LYS A 92 -0.22 -13.06 -21.13
C LYS A 92 0.71 -14.00 -20.37
N THR A 93 1.86 -14.27 -20.98
CA THR A 93 2.96 -15.05 -20.38
C THR A 93 4.14 -14.15 -20.11
N PHE A 94 4.90 -14.47 -19.07
CA PHE A 94 6.17 -13.80 -18.74
C PHE A 94 7.11 -14.79 -18.05
N HIS A 95 8.41 -14.50 -18.11
CA HIS A 95 9.44 -15.35 -17.52
C HIS A 95 10.19 -14.62 -16.41
N VAL A 96 10.45 -15.34 -15.32
CA VAL A 96 11.29 -14.91 -14.20
C VAL A 96 12.55 -15.77 -14.21
N ASP A 97 13.72 -15.13 -14.33
CA ASP A 97 15.00 -15.83 -14.54
C ASP A 97 15.53 -16.49 -13.26
N ASN A 98 15.31 -15.84 -12.10
CA ASN A 98 16.03 -16.19 -10.89
C ASN A 98 15.11 -16.67 -9.77
N THR A 99 15.59 -17.63 -8.98
CA THR A 99 14.98 -17.97 -7.68
C THR A 99 15.63 -17.12 -6.59
N ILE A 100 14.83 -16.44 -5.78
CA ILE A 100 15.32 -15.62 -4.66
C ILE A 100 15.83 -16.54 -3.56
N ILE A 101 17.11 -16.50 -3.26
CA ILE A 101 17.76 -17.24 -2.17
C ILE A 101 18.56 -16.32 -1.24
N ASP A 102 18.78 -15.07 -1.63
CA ASP A 102 19.50 -14.05 -0.88
C ASP A 102 18.59 -12.84 -0.65
N PHE A 103 18.42 -12.45 0.61
CA PHE A 103 17.56 -11.35 1.02
C PHE A 103 18.31 -10.04 1.25
N THR A 104 19.62 -9.99 1.02
CA THR A 104 20.46 -8.81 1.29
C THR A 104 19.91 -7.55 0.63
N LYS A 105 19.41 -7.65 -0.61
CA LYS A 105 18.81 -6.52 -1.32
C LYS A 105 17.55 -5.99 -0.61
N TYR A 106 16.68 -6.88 -0.16
CA TYR A 106 15.46 -6.52 0.56
C TYR A 106 15.76 -5.94 1.95
N ILE A 107 16.75 -6.48 2.65
CA ILE A 107 17.25 -5.91 3.90
C ILE A 107 17.76 -4.49 3.64
N THR A 108 18.49 -4.27 2.54
CA THR A 108 18.98 -2.94 2.16
C THR A 108 17.83 -1.98 1.82
N PHE A 109 16.78 -2.44 1.16
CA PHE A 109 15.60 -1.62 0.89
C PHE A 109 14.93 -1.17 2.19
N LEU A 110 14.74 -2.10 3.14
CA LEU A 110 14.13 -1.80 4.43
C LEU A 110 14.98 -0.88 5.30
N SER A 111 16.29 -1.14 5.40
CA SER A 111 17.18 -0.48 6.36
C SER A 111 17.93 0.72 5.80
N GLY A 112 17.94 0.90 4.46
CA GLY A 112 18.81 1.89 3.82
C GLY A 112 20.30 1.62 4.02
N GLY A 113 20.66 0.37 4.39
CA GLY A 113 22.02 -0.05 4.68
C GLY A 113 22.45 0.12 6.15
N THR A 114 21.71 0.85 6.94
CA THR A 114 21.94 1.03 8.40
C THR A 114 20.65 0.89 9.18
N SER A 115 19.83 1.93 9.22
CA SER A 115 18.52 1.96 9.86
C SER A 115 17.62 2.96 9.15
N LYS A 116 16.33 2.62 8.93
CA LYS A 116 15.38 3.45 8.23
C LYS A 116 14.01 3.37 8.87
N GLU A 117 13.36 4.52 8.95
CA GLU A 117 12.00 4.69 9.42
C GLU A 117 11.00 4.60 8.26
N TRP A 118 9.88 3.97 8.53
CA TRP A 118 8.75 3.83 7.63
C TRP A 118 7.47 4.22 8.35
N MET A 119 6.53 4.76 7.62
CA MET A 119 5.20 5.12 8.10
C MET A 119 4.14 4.73 7.07
N VAL A 120 2.89 4.69 7.47
CA VAL A 120 1.79 4.43 6.55
C VAL A 120 1.73 5.53 5.48
N ALA A 121 1.58 5.13 4.22
CA ALA A 121 1.53 6.04 3.07
C ALA A 121 0.16 6.75 2.99
N LYS A 122 -0.19 7.50 4.01
CA LYS A 122 -1.50 8.12 4.24
C LYS A 122 -2.05 8.94 3.08
N ASP A 123 -1.17 9.54 2.29
CA ASP A 123 -1.54 10.40 1.16
C ASP A 123 -1.88 9.60 -0.11
N GLU A 124 -1.73 8.28 -0.07
CA GLU A 124 -2.05 7.39 -1.18
C GLU A 124 -3.39 6.68 -0.93
N ALA A 125 -4.25 6.61 -1.95
CA ALA A 125 -5.41 5.75 -1.90
C ALA A 125 -4.95 4.27 -1.90
N GLY A 126 -5.62 3.42 -1.12
CA GLY A 126 -5.25 2.02 -0.99
C GLY A 126 -4.14 1.75 0.04
N HIS A 127 -3.71 2.75 0.81
CA HIS A 127 -2.69 2.56 1.84
C HIS A 127 -3.09 1.59 2.95
N LEU A 128 -4.37 1.35 3.12
CA LEU A 128 -4.97 0.33 3.98
C LEU A 128 -6.20 -0.24 3.28
N GLY A 129 -6.41 -1.55 3.36
CA GLY A 129 -7.58 -2.18 2.78
C GLY A 129 -7.79 -3.61 3.24
N CYS A 130 -8.88 -4.22 2.78
CA CYS A 130 -9.10 -5.65 2.94
C CYS A 130 -9.78 -6.25 1.70
N GLY A 131 -9.59 -7.56 1.52
CA GLY A 131 -10.10 -8.29 0.35
C GLY A 131 -10.09 -9.80 0.53
N GLU A 132 -10.32 -10.50 -0.57
CA GLU A 132 -10.31 -11.96 -0.61
C GLU A 132 -8.92 -12.50 -0.29
N THR A 133 -8.86 -13.60 0.46
CA THR A 133 -7.62 -14.32 0.75
C THR A 133 -6.86 -14.69 -0.54
N GLY A 134 -5.55 -14.57 -0.52
CA GLY A 134 -4.68 -14.86 -1.66
C GLY A 134 -4.59 -13.74 -2.71
N THR A 135 -5.27 -12.59 -2.50
CA THR A 135 -5.25 -11.43 -3.40
C THR A 135 -4.33 -10.32 -2.89
N ASP A 136 -4.43 -9.13 -3.48
CA ASP A 136 -3.73 -7.93 -3.01
C ASP A 136 -4.39 -7.27 -1.79
N GLY A 137 -5.56 -7.77 -1.35
CA GLY A 137 -6.25 -7.28 -0.17
C GLY A 137 -6.96 -5.93 -0.35
N LEU A 138 -7.28 -5.51 -1.58
CA LEU A 138 -7.96 -4.23 -1.84
C LEU A 138 -9.38 -4.39 -2.43
N GLY A 139 -9.84 -5.64 -2.61
CA GLY A 139 -11.05 -5.91 -3.38
C GLY A 139 -12.37 -5.59 -2.65
N TRP A 140 -12.40 -5.56 -1.32
CA TRP A 140 -13.62 -5.29 -0.55
C TRP A 140 -13.64 -3.88 0.04
N TYR A 141 -12.50 -3.42 0.52
CA TYR A 141 -12.31 -2.09 1.06
C TYR A 141 -10.92 -1.57 0.68
N SER A 142 -10.87 -0.31 0.34
CA SER A 142 -9.65 0.43 0.00
C SER A 142 -9.77 1.85 0.54
N ALA A 143 -8.95 2.20 1.51
CA ALA A 143 -8.97 3.52 2.13
C ALA A 143 -8.64 4.61 1.12
N THR A 144 -9.38 5.70 1.16
CA THR A 144 -9.01 6.93 0.45
C THR A 144 -7.86 7.64 1.17
N ALA A 145 -7.18 8.56 0.50
CA ALA A 145 -6.10 9.32 1.10
C ALA A 145 -6.56 10.02 2.41
N ASN A 146 -5.78 9.88 3.46
CA ASN A 146 -6.02 10.45 4.79
C ASN A 146 -7.32 10.01 5.51
N GLU A 147 -7.96 8.95 5.06
CA GLU A 147 -9.26 8.50 5.60
C GLU A 147 -9.20 8.09 7.09
N LYS A 148 -8.05 7.65 7.58
CA LYS A 148 -7.85 7.18 8.96
C LYS A 148 -7.12 8.20 9.85
N ALA A 149 -7.24 9.50 9.55
CA ALA A 149 -6.49 10.55 10.24
C ALA A 149 -6.74 10.60 11.76
N ASP A 150 -7.94 10.22 12.20
CA ASP A 150 -8.32 10.28 13.62
C ASP A 150 -8.11 8.94 14.36
N MET A 151 -7.42 7.97 13.72
CA MET A 151 -7.31 6.61 14.23
C MET A 151 -5.91 6.26 14.79
N GLY A 152 -5.03 7.24 15.06
CA GLY A 152 -3.69 7.02 15.58
C GLY A 152 -2.78 6.19 14.67
N LEU A 153 -3.17 6.02 13.40
CA LEU A 153 -2.44 5.18 12.43
C LEU A 153 -1.28 5.90 11.76
N TYR A 154 -1.38 7.23 11.63
CA TYR A 154 -0.49 7.98 10.75
C TYR A 154 0.70 8.64 11.46
N ASP A 155 0.76 8.56 12.76
CA ASP A 155 1.91 8.94 13.58
C ASP A 155 2.77 7.74 14.01
N ASP A 156 2.31 6.52 13.68
CA ASP A 156 3.09 5.31 13.86
C ASP A 156 4.36 5.30 13.00
N ILE A 157 5.47 4.94 13.62
CA ILE A 157 6.75 4.78 12.94
C ILE A 157 7.26 3.36 13.18
N VAL A 158 7.58 2.67 12.10
CA VAL A 158 8.29 1.39 12.17
C VAL A 158 9.70 1.55 11.64
N THR A 159 10.67 1.07 12.39
CA THR A 159 12.08 1.18 12.03
C THR A 159 12.67 -0.21 11.79
N PHE A 160 13.36 -0.35 10.67
CA PHE A 160 14.13 -1.55 10.33
C PHE A 160 15.61 -1.22 10.23
N ASP A 161 16.47 -2.06 10.81
CA ASP A 161 17.92 -1.92 10.64
C ASP A 161 18.53 -3.09 9.82
N SER A 162 19.79 -2.93 9.46
CA SER A 162 20.54 -3.92 8.67
C SER A 162 20.91 -5.20 9.45
N GLU A 163 20.76 -5.19 10.76
CA GLU A 163 21.00 -6.33 11.66
C GLU A 163 19.72 -7.11 11.96
N LYS A 164 18.63 -6.78 11.23
CA LYS A 164 17.30 -7.36 11.38
C LYS A 164 16.61 -7.01 12.69
N ASN A 165 16.95 -5.89 13.33
CA ASN A 165 16.15 -5.37 14.41
C ASN A 165 14.96 -4.55 13.85
N TYR A 166 13.89 -4.58 14.58
CA TYR A 166 12.63 -3.89 14.32
C TYR A 166 12.22 -3.08 15.54
N THR A 167 11.73 -1.89 15.33
CA THR A 167 11.13 -1.06 16.38
C THR A 167 9.80 -0.53 15.90
N TYR A 168 8.74 -0.70 16.68
CA TYR A 168 7.47 -0.04 16.53
C TYR A 168 7.37 1.10 17.53
N ASN A 169 7.13 2.31 17.04
CA ASN A 169 6.89 3.50 17.85
C ASN A 169 5.46 4.00 17.55
N PRO A 170 4.57 4.03 18.57
CA PRO A 170 3.17 4.42 18.39
C PRO A 170 2.96 5.95 18.27
N GLY A 171 4.01 6.71 17.95
CA GLY A 171 3.95 8.15 17.79
C GLY A 171 3.53 8.92 19.05
N GLU A 172 3.06 10.15 18.84
CA GLU A 172 2.62 11.02 19.95
C GLU A 172 1.31 10.54 20.57
N GLY A 173 0.46 9.82 19.78
CA GLY A 173 -0.81 9.28 20.24
C GLY A 173 -0.65 8.15 21.25
N GLY A 174 0.47 7.44 21.23
CA GLY A 174 0.72 6.29 22.11
C GLY A 174 -0.28 5.17 21.92
N THR A 175 -0.81 5.00 20.70
CA THR A 175 -1.86 4.03 20.38
C THR A 175 -1.52 3.24 19.14
N VAL A 176 -2.11 2.05 18.99
CA VAL A 176 -2.11 1.27 17.76
C VAL A 176 -3.54 1.11 17.26
N PHE A 177 -3.73 1.15 15.95
CA PHE A 177 -5.04 0.94 15.33
C PHE A 177 -5.34 -0.56 15.25
N VAL A 178 -6.51 -0.99 15.74
CA VAL A 178 -6.88 -2.40 15.95
C VAL A 178 -8.24 -2.68 15.34
N ASN A 179 -8.33 -3.80 14.63
CA ASN A 179 -9.61 -4.30 14.11
C ASN A 179 -10.53 -4.74 15.24
N THR A 180 -11.82 -4.44 15.10
CA THR A 180 -12.86 -4.78 16.10
C THR A 180 -12.93 -6.27 16.43
N GLY A 181 -12.48 -7.15 15.54
CA GLY A 181 -12.41 -8.60 15.75
C GLY A 181 -11.16 -9.11 16.48
N CYS A 182 -10.22 -8.24 16.85
CA CYS A 182 -9.01 -8.65 17.55
C CYS A 182 -9.24 -8.71 19.07
N SER A 183 -9.29 -9.89 19.64
CA SER A 183 -9.56 -10.10 21.06
C SER A 183 -8.39 -9.79 21.98
N ALA A 184 -7.16 -9.79 21.45
CA ALA A 184 -5.94 -9.49 22.19
C ALA A 184 -5.93 -8.07 22.82
N PHE A 185 -6.75 -7.16 22.28
CA PHE A 185 -6.89 -5.78 22.74
C PHE A 185 -8.31 -5.48 23.23
N SER A 186 -9.09 -6.50 23.62
CA SER A 186 -10.50 -6.38 23.99
C SER A 186 -10.76 -5.39 25.13
N GLU A 187 -9.80 -5.15 26.01
CA GLU A 187 -9.90 -4.16 27.10
C GLU A 187 -10.04 -2.71 26.60
N PHE A 188 -9.57 -2.42 25.39
CA PHE A 188 -9.66 -1.10 24.75
C PHE A 188 -10.86 -0.99 23.80
N ASN A 189 -11.54 -2.10 23.49
CA ASN A 189 -12.62 -2.15 22.52
C ASN A 189 -13.90 -1.49 23.09
N PRO A 190 -14.42 -0.40 22.50
CA PRO A 190 -15.65 0.23 22.94
C PRO A 190 -16.90 -0.62 22.67
N ASN A 191 -16.76 -1.74 21.94
CA ASN A 191 -17.83 -2.66 21.55
C ASN A 191 -18.94 -2.00 20.71
N ASP A 192 -18.58 -1.04 19.88
CA ASP A 192 -19.49 -0.35 18.96
C ASP A 192 -19.48 -0.95 17.53
N GLY A 193 -18.76 -2.05 17.35
CA GLY A 193 -18.61 -2.75 16.07
C GLY A 193 -17.66 -2.09 15.08
N LYS A 194 -16.85 -1.13 15.54
CA LYS A 194 -15.84 -0.43 14.72
C LYS A 194 -14.44 -0.78 15.19
N ASP A 195 -13.48 -0.58 14.29
CA ASP A 195 -12.08 -0.62 14.63
C ASP A 195 -11.75 0.50 15.62
N PHE A 196 -10.80 0.27 16.50
CA PHE A 196 -10.53 1.11 17.66
C PHE A 196 -9.04 1.34 17.88
N MET A 197 -8.68 2.24 18.79
CA MET A 197 -7.31 2.51 19.22
C MET A 197 -7.03 1.82 20.55
N ALA A 198 -5.92 1.11 20.64
CA ALA A 198 -5.42 0.53 21.90
C ALA A 198 -4.16 1.26 22.34
N THR A 199 -4.08 1.61 23.61
CA THR A 199 -2.88 2.24 24.19
C THR A 199 -1.74 1.22 24.25
N VAL A 200 -0.59 1.57 23.68
CA VAL A 200 0.61 0.75 23.64
C VAL A 200 1.86 1.60 23.90
N SER A 201 2.97 0.93 24.14
CA SER A 201 4.29 1.57 24.25
C SER A 201 5.18 1.16 23.07
N GLU A 202 6.28 1.85 22.88
CA GLU A 202 7.32 1.43 21.95
C GLU A 202 7.68 -0.04 22.19
N GLN A 203 7.77 -0.79 21.10
CA GLN A 203 8.14 -2.20 21.12
C GLN A 203 9.36 -2.45 20.26
N LYS A 204 10.29 -3.26 20.77
CA LYS A 204 11.45 -3.76 20.03
C LYS A 204 11.29 -5.24 19.76
N ALA A 205 11.59 -5.63 18.52
CA ALA A 205 11.52 -7.00 18.04
C ALA A 205 12.63 -7.25 17.01
N THR A 206 12.58 -8.39 16.36
CA THR A 206 13.38 -8.70 15.18
C THR A 206 12.47 -8.96 14.00
N TYR A 207 13.03 -8.93 12.80
CA TYR A 207 12.35 -9.39 11.59
C TYR A 207 13.20 -10.37 10.82
N ASP A 208 12.58 -11.17 9.96
CA ASP A 208 13.28 -12.00 8.99
C ASP A 208 12.49 -12.09 7.69
N PHE A 209 13.12 -12.61 6.65
CA PHE A 209 12.47 -12.94 5.40
C PHE A 209 12.23 -14.44 5.29
N ASP A 210 11.10 -14.81 4.70
CA ASP A 210 10.77 -16.20 4.39
C ASP A 210 10.16 -16.30 3.00
N VAL A 211 10.28 -17.46 2.38
CA VAL A 211 9.71 -17.77 1.06
C VAL A 211 8.76 -18.95 1.18
N VAL A 212 7.49 -18.73 0.86
CA VAL A 212 6.49 -19.79 0.82
C VAL A 212 5.83 -19.82 -0.55
N GLY A 213 5.97 -20.95 -1.24
CA GLY A 213 5.51 -21.04 -2.61
C GLY A 213 6.30 -20.10 -3.53
N ASN A 214 5.62 -19.15 -4.13
CA ASN A 214 6.19 -18.11 -4.99
C ASN A 214 6.18 -16.72 -4.33
N ASP A 215 5.85 -16.65 -3.04
CA ASP A 215 5.68 -15.39 -2.34
C ASP A 215 6.80 -15.16 -1.33
N LEU A 216 7.26 -13.91 -1.25
CA LEU A 216 8.21 -13.40 -0.27
C LEU A 216 7.43 -12.84 0.93
N TYR A 217 7.90 -13.11 2.12
CA TYR A 217 7.31 -12.63 3.36
C TYR A 217 8.32 -11.93 4.26
N ILE A 218 7.88 -10.89 4.94
CA ILE A 218 8.52 -10.38 6.15
C ILE A 218 7.81 -11.04 7.33
N THR A 219 8.57 -11.61 8.26
CA THR A 219 8.07 -12.32 9.43
C THR A 219 8.60 -11.69 10.71
N PHE A 220 7.80 -11.74 11.77
CA PHE A 220 8.16 -11.22 13.08
C PHE A 220 7.84 -12.22 14.18
N PRO A 221 8.44 -12.09 15.38
CA PRO A 221 8.03 -12.83 16.56
C PRO A 221 6.54 -12.63 16.88
N SER A 222 5.94 -13.61 17.54
CA SER A 222 4.55 -13.51 18.02
C SER A 222 4.30 -12.21 18.79
N GLN A 223 3.15 -11.60 18.59
CA GLN A 223 2.70 -10.38 19.25
C GLN A 223 3.54 -9.14 18.95
N THR A 224 4.22 -9.12 17.80
CA THR A 224 4.88 -7.91 17.32
C THR A 224 3.83 -6.93 16.80
N LEU A 225 3.89 -5.69 17.30
CA LEU A 225 3.03 -4.59 16.86
C LEU A 225 3.39 -4.15 15.44
N PHE A 226 2.36 -3.77 14.70
CA PHE A 226 2.46 -3.19 13.36
C PHE A 226 1.38 -2.10 13.25
N PRO A 227 1.47 -1.10 12.38
CA PRO A 227 0.55 0.05 12.36
C PRO A 227 -0.95 -0.29 12.39
N TYR A 228 -1.34 -1.45 11.89
CA TYR A 228 -2.72 -1.94 12.02
C TYR A 228 -2.72 -3.42 12.42
N ILE A 229 -3.41 -3.75 13.50
CA ILE A 229 -3.58 -5.12 13.98
C ILE A 229 -4.90 -5.68 13.44
N ALA A 230 -4.80 -6.53 12.42
CA ALA A 230 -5.96 -7.01 11.67
C ALA A 230 -6.80 -8.05 12.42
N ASN A 231 -6.18 -8.98 13.15
CA ASN A 231 -6.86 -9.97 13.99
C ASN A 231 -5.87 -10.74 14.88
N ASP A 232 -6.43 -11.60 15.75
CA ASP A 232 -5.62 -12.42 16.66
C ASP A 232 -4.66 -13.37 15.96
N ALA A 233 -5.06 -13.99 14.85
CA ALA A 233 -4.21 -14.95 14.14
C ALA A 233 -2.96 -14.27 13.57
N ILE A 234 -3.12 -13.09 12.98
CA ILE A 234 -2.01 -12.30 12.45
C ILE A 234 -1.17 -11.74 13.61
N TYR A 235 -1.77 -11.28 14.70
CA TYR A 235 -1.03 -10.80 15.87
C TYR A 235 -0.20 -11.90 16.53
N GLN A 236 -0.71 -13.13 16.57
CA GLN A 236 0.03 -14.29 17.09
C GLN A 236 1.13 -14.78 16.15
N THR A 237 0.95 -14.60 14.85
CA THR A 237 1.93 -15.02 13.84
C THR A 237 2.10 -13.92 12.79
N PRO A 238 2.74 -12.79 13.16
CA PRO A 238 2.87 -11.65 12.27
C PRO A 238 3.72 -12.01 11.05
N ARG A 239 3.06 -11.99 9.90
CA ARG A 239 3.62 -12.39 8.63
C ARG A 239 2.99 -11.60 7.51
N TYR A 240 3.82 -10.91 6.74
CA TYR A 240 3.37 -9.99 5.69
C TYR A 240 3.98 -10.40 4.37
N ARG A 241 3.14 -10.79 3.42
CA ARG A 241 3.55 -11.04 2.04
C ARG A 241 3.93 -9.73 1.38
N VAL A 242 5.10 -9.70 0.75
CA VAL A 242 5.61 -8.54 0.05
C VAL A 242 5.08 -8.54 -1.38
N LEU A 243 4.17 -7.63 -1.71
CA LEU A 243 3.70 -7.44 -3.08
C LEU A 243 4.74 -6.66 -3.88
N SER A 244 5.23 -5.58 -3.31
CA SER A 244 6.30 -4.77 -3.89
C SER A 244 7.16 -4.13 -2.81
N MET A 245 8.43 -3.89 -3.11
CA MET A 245 9.34 -3.18 -2.23
C MET A 245 10.44 -2.50 -3.03
N ASP A 246 10.71 -1.27 -2.71
CA ASP A 246 11.86 -0.51 -3.18
C ASP A 246 12.44 0.34 -2.03
N THR A 247 13.34 1.25 -2.34
CA THR A 247 14.01 2.08 -1.32
C THR A 247 13.11 3.11 -0.65
N LYS A 248 11.87 3.32 -1.14
CA LYS A 248 10.96 4.38 -0.66
C LYS A 248 9.57 3.91 -0.30
N LYS A 249 9.11 2.81 -0.90
CA LYS A 249 7.75 2.31 -0.77
C LYS A 249 7.74 0.80 -0.63
N MET A 250 6.85 0.28 0.19
CA MET A 250 6.53 -1.14 0.23
C MET A 250 5.02 -1.36 0.34
N GLU A 251 4.55 -2.37 -0.36
CA GLU A 251 3.16 -2.85 -0.33
C GLU A 251 3.16 -4.26 0.23
N LEU A 252 2.38 -4.46 1.27
CA LEU A 252 2.37 -5.68 2.07
C LEU A 252 0.95 -6.21 2.21
N VAL A 253 0.82 -7.51 2.40
CA VAL A 253 -0.46 -8.17 2.72
C VAL A 253 -0.26 -9.12 3.88
N SER A 254 -1.04 -8.96 4.94
CA SER A 254 -1.26 -10.02 5.92
C SER A 254 -2.52 -10.81 5.56
N ASP A 255 -2.49 -12.13 5.72
CA ASP A 255 -3.56 -13.01 5.28
C ASP A 255 -3.73 -14.16 6.29
N ASN A 256 -4.94 -14.32 6.83
CA ASN A 256 -5.25 -15.40 7.79
C ASN A 256 -5.93 -16.63 7.15
N GLY A 257 -6.02 -16.66 5.81
CA GLY A 257 -6.70 -17.71 5.06
C GLY A 257 -8.20 -17.45 4.81
N GLU A 258 -8.75 -16.37 5.36
CA GLU A 258 -10.12 -15.91 5.16
C GLU A 258 -10.17 -14.51 4.56
N ILE A 259 -9.37 -13.61 5.10
CA ILE A 259 -9.29 -12.20 4.69
C ILE A 259 -7.83 -11.84 4.48
N ALA A 260 -7.55 -11.10 3.42
CA ALA A 260 -6.29 -10.45 3.14
C ALA A 260 -6.39 -8.95 3.51
N TRP A 261 -5.45 -8.43 4.29
CA TRP A 261 -5.35 -7.00 4.64
C TRP A 261 -4.12 -6.40 3.97
N HIS A 262 -4.35 -5.29 3.29
CA HIS A 262 -3.33 -4.53 2.57
C HIS A 262 -2.76 -3.40 3.41
N TYR A 263 -1.45 -3.18 3.26
CA TYR A 263 -0.70 -2.08 3.89
C TYR A 263 0.24 -1.47 2.88
N THR A 264 0.24 -0.15 2.76
CA THR A 264 1.28 0.57 2.04
C THR A 264 2.07 1.43 3.01
N LEU A 265 3.38 1.21 3.06
CA LEU A 265 4.30 2.00 3.86
C LEU A 265 5.25 2.80 2.97
N THR A 266 5.64 3.97 3.45
CA THR A 266 6.61 4.85 2.78
C THR A 266 7.64 5.39 3.77
N CYS A 267 8.85 5.63 3.29
CA CYS A 267 9.88 6.39 4.01
C CYS A 267 10.10 7.78 3.41
N ASP A 268 9.26 8.20 2.45
CA ASP A 268 9.37 9.51 1.83
C ASP A 268 8.63 10.56 2.67
N ASN A 269 9.34 11.11 3.65
CA ASN A 269 8.82 12.14 4.54
C ASN A 269 8.58 13.48 3.85
N THR A 270 9.00 13.63 2.60
CA THR A 270 8.78 14.89 1.86
C THR A 270 7.31 15.13 1.57
N LYS A 271 6.50 14.06 1.51
CA LYS A 271 5.05 14.17 1.36
C LYS A 271 4.33 14.54 2.66
N THR A 272 4.91 14.25 3.82
CA THR A 272 4.35 14.68 5.10
C THR A 272 4.48 16.19 5.33
N PHE A 273 5.30 16.83 4.53
CA PHE A 273 5.40 18.29 4.52
C PHE A 273 4.23 18.99 3.81
N THR A 274 3.21 18.27 3.34
CA THR A 274 1.94 18.86 2.90
C THR A 274 1.21 19.58 4.03
N GLY A 275 1.65 19.40 5.22
CA GLY A 275 1.24 20.15 6.38
C GLY A 275 2.06 21.39 6.67
N PHE A 276 2.66 22.04 5.69
CA PHE A 276 2.96 23.43 5.88
C PHE A 276 1.62 24.13 6.06
N LYS A 277 1.04 23.90 7.23
CA LYS A 277 -0.04 24.75 7.68
C LYS A 277 0.55 26.12 7.68
N TYR A 278 0.10 26.88 6.75
CA TYR A 278 0.34 28.29 6.70
C TYR A 278 0.04 28.81 8.10
N ASN A 279 1.08 28.90 8.88
CA ASN A 279 0.96 29.51 10.17
C ASN A 279 0.99 31.00 9.93
N HIS A 280 0.00 31.70 10.40
CA HIS A 280 -0.01 33.14 10.42
C HIS A 280 1.12 33.72 11.28
N ASP A 281 1.87 32.89 11.97
CA ASP A 281 3.09 33.29 12.61
C ASP A 281 4.19 33.49 11.56
N CYS A 282 4.32 34.71 11.10
CA CYS A 282 5.32 35.08 10.13
C CYS A 282 6.76 34.72 10.53
N ASN A 283 7.01 34.54 11.81
CA ASN A 283 8.35 34.21 12.28
C ASN A 283 8.72 32.77 11.97
N MET A 284 7.80 31.84 12.18
CA MET A 284 8.03 30.45 11.81
C MET A 284 8.18 30.29 10.30
N TRP A 285 7.36 31.03 9.55
CA TRP A 285 7.49 31.10 8.13
C TRP A 285 8.85 31.58 7.65
N LYS A 286 9.31 32.69 8.20
CA LYS A 286 10.63 33.22 7.87
C LYS A 286 11.75 32.26 8.21
N SER A 287 11.65 31.59 9.34
CA SER A 287 12.65 30.59 9.74
C SER A 287 12.69 29.41 8.78
N ALA A 288 11.53 28.93 8.37
CA ALA A 288 11.46 27.87 7.40
C ALA A 288 12.03 28.28 6.04
N VAL A 289 11.72 29.47 5.58
CA VAL A 289 12.27 30.01 4.33
C VAL A 289 13.79 30.10 4.38
N VAL A 290 14.33 30.56 5.47
CA VAL A 290 15.78 30.68 5.64
C VAL A 290 16.46 29.32 5.72
N ALA A 291 15.81 28.32 6.33
CA ALA A 291 16.38 27.00 6.48
C ALA A 291 16.47 26.24 5.14
N GLU A 292 15.48 26.43 4.29
CA GLU A 292 15.37 25.70 3.03
C GLU A 292 15.02 26.63 1.86
N PRO A 293 15.89 27.54 1.52
CA PRO A 293 15.55 28.60 0.59
C PRO A 293 15.16 28.14 -0.81
N ALA A 294 15.74 27.07 -1.27
CA ALA A 294 15.40 26.53 -2.58
C ALA A 294 13.99 26.01 -2.71
N PHE A 295 13.46 25.74 -1.58
CA PHE A 295 12.22 25.14 -1.53
C PHE A 295 11.09 26.01 -1.93
N TYR A 296 11.26 27.21 -1.70
CA TYR A 296 10.18 28.03 -1.70
C TYR A 296 9.68 28.35 -2.92
N TYR A 297 10.18 27.85 -3.68
CA TYR A 297 9.97 28.43 -4.33
C TYR A 297 9.73 28.58 -5.35
N ALA A 298 8.98 28.59 -5.11
CA ALA A 298 8.29 29.63 -5.75
C ALA A 298 9.11 30.89 -5.58
N PRO A 299 9.60 31.44 -6.65
CA PRO A 299 10.35 32.67 -6.58
C PRO A 299 9.58 33.84 -5.90
N GLY A 300 8.27 33.87 -6.06
CA GLY A 300 7.42 34.81 -5.37
C GLY A 300 7.44 34.67 -3.86
N TRP A 301 7.71 33.51 -3.35
CA TRP A 301 7.81 33.30 -1.93
C TRP A 301 9.07 33.90 -1.33
N VAL A 302 10.15 33.79 -2.05
CA VAL A 302 11.40 34.40 -1.63
C VAL A 302 11.22 35.91 -1.56
N GLN A 303 10.49 36.48 -2.50
CA GLN A 303 10.16 37.90 -2.47
C GLN A 303 9.23 38.27 -1.35
N ILE A 304 8.29 37.39 -1.05
CA ILE A 304 7.42 37.54 0.10
C ILE A 304 8.20 37.43 1.38
N ALA A 305 9.18 36.53 1.42
CA ALA A 305 10.04 36.41 2.54
C ALA A 305 11.07 37.51 2.65
N ASN A 306 11.09 38.39 1.72
CA ASN A 306 11.97 39.50 1.84
C ASN A 306 11.54 40.45 2.91
N PRO A 307 12.46 40.88 3.71
CA PRO A 307 12.19 41.71 4.87
C PRO A 307 11.50 42.97 4.62
N GLU A 308 11.58 43.49 3.44
CA GLU A 308 10.85 44.66 3.25
C GLU A 308 9.48 44.44 3.09
N TYR A 309 9.30 43.19 2.92
CA TYR A 309 8.15 42.70 2.99
C TYR A 309 7.79 42.39 4.05
N THR A 310 8.32 42.58 4.40
CA THR A 310 8.24 42.86 5.34
C THR A 310 7.62 44.03 5.65
#